data_35ccab45a51f6e9ace9c37265515689c
#
_entry.id   35ccab45a51f6e9ace9c37265515689c
#
_cell.length_a   1.000
_cell.length_b   1.000
_cell.length_c   1.000
_cell.angle_alpha   90.00
_cell.angle_beta   90.00
_cell.angle_gamma   90.00
#
_symmetry.space_group_name_H-M   'P 1'
#
loop_
_entity.id
_entity.type
_entity.pdbx_description
1 polymer ?
#
loop_
_entity_poly.entity_id
_entity_poly.type
_entity_poly.pdbx_seq_one_letter_code
_entity_poly.pdbx_strand_id
1 'polypeptide(L)'
;GELRKKNNMQMADLRFKTEEKILWNGPFIHYGKEEANFADVRNYIYHGKQVDQQVHLGFDLSDVQNAPVNAANDGRVVWAADLGIYGNCIVLDHGYALQSIYGHMRQIDVKVGDMIKKGQKMGVAGQTGLAGGVHVHFSMQIDGVQTNPREWWDEHWIHDRIMSKLEPGNARSSSSASAPSDAPAAHVAKHKAGRKRAAR
;
A
#
# COMPACT_ATOMS: atom_id res chain seq x y z
N GLY A 1 -9.18 -18.78 -0.73
CA GLY A 1 -9.30 -19.84 -1.73
C GLY A 1 -8.60 -19.52 -3.04
N GLU A 2 -8.66 -20.45 -3.99
CA GLU A 2 -7.97 -20.39 -5.30
C GLU A 2 -8.31 -19.12 -6.11
N LEU A 3 -9.60 -18.72 -6.16
CA LEU A 3 -10.01 -17.50 -6.87
C LEU A 3 -9.28 -16.28 -6.36
N ARG A 4 -9.21 -16.10 -5.04
CA ARG A 4 -8.50 -14.95 -4.42
C ARG A 4 -7.03 -14.95 -4.80
N LYS A 5 -6.36 -16.11 -4.71
CA LYS A 5 -4.95 -16.26 -5.10
C LYS A 5 -4.72 -15.85 -6.55
N LYS A 6 -5.58 -16.33 -7.45
CA LYS A 6 -5.53 -15.98 -8.88
C LYS A 6 -5.71 -14.47 -9.08
N ASN A 7 -6.71 -13.85 -8.43
CA ASN A 7 -6.96 -12.42 -8.59
C ASN A 7 -5.81 -11.58 -8.01
N ASN A 8 -5.24 -11.97 -6.87
CA ASN A 8 -4.08 -11.27 -6.30
C ASN A 8 -2.86 -11.36 -7.22
N MET A 9 -2.63 -12.49 -7.87
CA MET A 9 -1.57 -12.63 -8.88
C MET A 9 -1.82 -11.72 -10.09
N GLN A 10 -3.04 -11.71 -10.62
CA GLN A 10 -3.42 -10.83 -11.73
C GLN A 10 -3.23 -9.35 -11.36
N MET A 11 -3.59 -8.96 -10.13
CA MET A 11 -3.38 -7.61 -9.63
C MET A 11 -1.89 -7.27 -9.54
N ALA A 12 -1.07 -8.16 -8.97
CA ALA A 12 0.37 -7.97 -8.86
C ALA A 12 1.06 -7.83 -10.24
N ASP A 13 0.60 -8.59 -11.23
CA ASP A 13 1.18 -8.57 -12.59
C ASP A 13 0.90 -7.26 -13.35
N LEU A 14 -0.05 -6.44 -12.88
CA LEU A 14 -0.26 -5.10 -13.45
C LEU A 14 0.95 -4.18 -13.26
N ARG A 15 1.87 -4.49 -12.35
CA ARG A 15 3.17 -3.79 -12.18
C ARG A 15 3.97 -3.65 -13.49
N PHE A 16 3.84 -4.63 -14.39
CA PHE A 16 4.52 -4.59 -15.69
C PHE A 16 3.91 -3.59 -16.69
N LYS A 17 2.76 -2.99 -16.36
CA LYS A 17 2.08 -1.97 -17.17
C LYS A 17 2.35 -0.58 -16.61
N THR A 18 3.62 -0.22 -16.42
CA THR A 18 4.00 1.05 -15.81
C THR A 18 4.78 1.94 -16.76
N GLU A 19 4.70 3.26 -16.53
CA GLU A 19 5.52 4.27 -17.18
C GLU A 19 6.84 4.46 -16.42
N GLU A 20 7.94 4.67 -17.12
CA GLU A 20 9.26 4.95 -16.53
C GLU A 20 9.44 6.45 -16.20
N LYS A 21 8.39 7.04 -15.62
CA LYS A 21 8.37 8.45 -15.16
C LYS A 21 7.31 8.63 -14.08
N ILE A 22 7.50 9.62 -13.23
CA ILE A 22 6.47 10.01 -12.24
C ILE A 22 5.31 10.69 -12.97
N LEU A 23 4.08 10.19 -12.74
CA LEU A 23 2.86 10.77 -13.28
C LEU A 23 2.06 11.54 -12.23
N TRP A 24 2.32 11.33 -10.94
CA TRP A 24 1.58 11.90 -9.81
C TRP A 24 2.27 13.15 -9.24
N ASN A 25 1.51 13.93 -8.46
CA ASN A 25 2.02 15.13 -7.79
C ASN A 25 1.38 15.30 -6.40
N GLY A 26 2.22 15.52 -5.39
CA GLY A 26 1.80 15.71 -3.99
C GLY A 26 1.01 14.54 -3.41
N PRO A 27 0.33 14.73 -2.26
CA PRO A 27 -0.39 13.65 -1.58
C PRO A 27 -1.57 13.16 -2.42
N PHE A 28 -1.88 11.88 -2.26
CA PHE A 28 -3.08 11.27 -2.84
C PHE A 28 -4.32 11.76 -2.09
N ILE A 29 -5.45 11.89 -2.77
CA ILE A 29 -6.69 12.32 -2.13
C ILE A 29 -7.28 11.13 -1.36
N HIS A 30 -7.60 11.36 -0.09
CA HIS A 30 -8.45 10.49 0.71
C HIS A 30 -9.93 10.85 0.49
N TYR A 31 -10.74 9.86 0.20
CA TYR A 31 -12.17 10.03 -0.04
C TYR A 31 -13.01 9.23 0.94
N GLY A 32 -14.16 9.79 1.33
CA GLY A 32 -15.14 9.09 2.13
C GLY A 32 -14.73 8.81 3.58
N LYS A 33 -15.47 7.94 4.22
CA LYS A 33 -15.25 7.50 5.62
C LYS A 33 -14.60 6.13 5.63
N GLU A 34 -13.58 5.95 6.46
CA GLU A 34 -12.94 4.65 6.67
C GLU A 34 -13.88 3.72 7.44
N GLU A 35 -14.31 2.62 6.80
CA GLU A 35 -15.13 1.56 7.40
C GLU A 35 -14.27 0.36 7.81
N ALA A 36 -13.18 0.08 7.08
CA ALA A 36 -12.22 -0.95 7.42
C ALA A 36 -10.81 -0.54 7.00
N ASN A 37 -9.82 -0.97 7.78
CA ASN A 37 -8.45 -0.51 7.65
C ASN A 37 -7.56 -1.51 6.93
N PHE A 38 -6.42 -1.00 6.44
CA PHE A 38 -5.31 -1.84 5.98
C PHE A 38 -4.80 -2.70 7.14
N ALA A 39 -4.46 -3.95 6.85
CA ALA A 39 -4.00 -4.99 7.77
C ALA A 39 -5.07 -5.53 8.74
N ASP A 40 -6.35 -5.16 8.62
CA ASP A 40 -7.42 -5.81 9.37
C ASP A 40 -7.47 -7.32 9.07
N VAL A 41 -7.50 -8.14 10.11
CA VAL A 41 -7.62 -9.61 9.98
C VAL A 41 -9.10 -9.99 9.85
N ARG A 42 -9.47 -10.58 8.72
CA ARG A 42 -10.84 -11.00 8.42
C ARG A 42 -10.99 -12.51 8.51
N ASN A 43 -11.85 -12.96 9.43
CA ASN A 43 -12.23 -14.37 9.56
C ASN A 43 -13.52 -14.64 8.79
N TYR A 44 -13.47 -15.59 7.88
CA TYR A 44 -14.64 -16.00 7.09
C TYR A 44 -15.30 -17.21 7.77
N ILE A 45 -16.56 -17.04 8.18
CA ILE A 45 -17.33 -18.07 8.87
C ILE A 45 -18.40 -18.61 7.93
N TYR A 46 -18.46 -19.94 7.80
CA TYR A 46 -19.50 -20.64 7.04
C TYR A 46 -20.08 -21.75 7.90
N HIS A 47 -21.40 -21.76 8.06
CA HIS A 47 -22.11 -22.68 8.96
C HIS A 47 -21.50 -22.78 10.37
N GLY A 48 -21.12 -21.62 10.97
CA GLY A 48 -20.54 -21.55 12.31
C GLY A 48 -19.07 -22.01 12.42
N LYS A 49 -18.43 -22.38 11.29
CA LYS A 49 -17.02 -22.79 11.26
C LYS A 49 -16.19 -21.75 10.50
N GLN A 50 -15.01 -21.42 11.03
CA GLN A 50 -14.05 -20.61 10.30
C GLN A 50 -13.50 -21.43 9.10
N VAL A 51 -13.72 -20.94 7.89
CA VAL A 51 -13.32 -21.58 6.63
C VAL A 51 -12.13 -20.90 5.97
N ASP A 52 -11.87 -19.64 6.31
CA ASP A 52 -10.73 -18.87 5.77
C ASP A 52 -10.35 -17.74 6.74
N GLN A 53 -9.12 -17.25 6.62
CA GLN A 53 -8.63 -16.05 7.27
C GLN A 53 -7.77 -15.26 6.29
N GLN A 54 -8.01 -13.97 6.16
CA GLN A 54 -7.31 -13.10 5.23
C GLN A 54 -6.96 -11.77 5.89
N VAL A 55 -5.90 -11.15 5.40
CA VAL A 55 -5.54 -9.78 5.76
C VAL A 55 -6.13 -8.83 4.73
N HIS A 56 -6.72 -7.75 5.18
CA HIS A 56 -7.24 -6.69 4.31
C HIS A 56 -6.09 -5.84 3.76
N LEU A 57 -5.96 -5.78 2.44
CA LEU A 57 -4.83 -5.14 1.76
C LEU A 57 -5.15 -3.73 1.24
N GLY A 58 -6.10 -3.04 1.89
CA GLY A 58 -6.52 -1.68 1.52
C GLY A 58 -7.36 -1.05 2.60
N PHE A 59 -8.08 -0.01 2.24
CA PHE A 59 -9.14 0.60 3.05
C PHE A 59 -10.47 0.39 2.36
N ASP A 60 -11.51 0.08 3.11
CA ASP A 60 -12.87 0.16 2.62
C ASP A 60 -13.40 1.55 2.97
N LEU A 61 -13.66 2.33 1.94
CA LEU A 61 -14.08 3.72 2.05
C LEU A 61 -15.56 3.82 1.68
N SER A 62 -16.39 4.12 2.67
CA SER A 62 -17.82 4.34 2.43
C SER A 62 -18.09 5.79 2.11
N ASP A 63 -19.04 5.98 1.23
CA ASP A 63 -19.67 7.24 0.92
C ASP A 63 -21.17 6.98 0.75
N VAL A 64 -21.93 7.99 0.39
CA VAL A 64 -23.34 7.79 0.09
C VAL A 64 -23.54 6.86 -1.12
N GLN A 65 -24.62 6.12 -1.13
CA GLN A 65 -24.95 5.23 -2.25
C GLN A 65 -24.91 6.01 -3.59
N ASN A 66 -24.21 5.43 -4.59
CA ASN A 66 -23.95 6.07 -5.89
C ASN A 66 -22.94 7.24 -5.86
N ALA A 67 -22.12 7.35 -4.83
CA ALA A 67 -21.05 8.35 -4.79
C ALA A 67 -20.09 8.20 -5.98
N PRO A 68 -19.61 9.33 -6.54
CA PRO A 68 -18.60 9.28 -7.59
C PRO A 68 -17.29 8.73 -7.02
N VAL A 69 -16.63 7.84 -7.76
CA VAL A 69 -15.28 7.40 -7.49
C VAL A 69 -14.34 8.28 -8.31
N ASN A 70 -13.55 9.09 -7.61
CA ASN A 70 -12.61 10.01 -8.23
C ASN A 70 -11.18 9.49 -8.11
N ALA A 71 -10.29 9.87 -9.03
CA ALA A 71 -8.88 9.50 -8.99
C ALA A 71 -8.16 10.17 -7.81
N ALA A 72 -7.44 9.40 -7.02
CA ALA A 72 -6.68 9.92 -5.89
C ALA A 72 -5.47 10.77 -6.33
N ASN A 73 -4.91 10.52 -7.51
CA ASN A 73 -3.85 11.33 -8.12
C ASN A 73 -3.85 11.16 -9.65
N ASP A 74 -3.00 11.94 -10.33
CA ASP A 74 -2.78 11.81 -11.77
C ASP A 74 -2.23 10.41 -12.10
N GLY A 75 -2.66 9.80 -13.20
CA GLY A 75 -2.21 8.49 -13.61
C GLY A 75 -2.77 8.02 -14.95
N ARG A 76 -2.33 6.85 -15.39
CA ARG A 76 -2.83 6.18 -16.59
C ARG A 76 -3.63 4.94 -16.18
N VAL A 77 -4.79 4.75 -16.77
CA VAL A 77 -5.60 3.53 -16.54
C VAL A 77 -4.88 2.31 -17.14
N VAL A 78 -4.54 1.33 -16.31
CA VAL A 78 -3.93 0.07 -16.72
C VAL A 78 -4.87 -1.13 -16.61
N TRP A 79 -5.98 -0.96 -15.86
CA TRP A 79 -7.08 -1.91 -15.76
C TRP A 79 -8.40 -1.18 -15.57
N ALA A 80 -9.47 -1.64 -16.25
CA ALA A 80 -10.83 -1.09 -16.14
C ALA A 80 -11.84 -2.19 -16.53
N ALA A 81 -12.03 -3.19 -15.67
CA ALA A 81 -12.93 -4.33 -15.89
C ALA A 81 -13.17 -5.09 -14.58
N ASP A 82 -13.99 -6.15 -14.64
CA ASP A 82 -14.12 -7.10 -13.52
C ASP A 82 -12.79 -7.79 -13.21
N LEU A 83 -12.47 -7.90 -11.91
CA LEU A 83 -11.31 -8.64 -11.40
C LEU A 83 -11.74 -9.55 -10.22
N GLY A 84 -12.75 -10.34 -10.41
CA GLY A 84 -13.21 -11.39 -9.51
C GLY A 84 -13.57 -10.88 -8.11
N ILE A 85 -12.73 -11.14 -7.10
CA ILE A 85 -13.01 -10.70 -5.71
C ILE A 85 -13.08 -9.18 -5.57
N TYR A 86 -12.34 -8.42 -6.39
CA TYR A 86 -12.37 -6.95 -6.41
C TYR A 86 -13.59 -6.40 -7.15
N GLY A 87 -14.36 -7.27 -7.86
CA GLY A 87 -15.48 -6.84 -8.69
C GLY A 87 -15.03 -5.95 -9.83
N ASN A 88 -15.92 -5.06 -10.28
CA ASN A 88 -15.53 -4.00 -11.21
C ASN A 88 -14.45 -3.14 -10.58
N CYS A 89 -13.28 -3.10 -11.21
CA CYS A 89 -12.08 -2.54 -10.65
C CYS A 89 -11.38 -1.63 -11.66
N ILE A 90 -10.85 -0.51 -11.17
CA ILE A 90 -9.94 0.36 -11.91
C ILE A 90 -8.58 0.30 -11.23
N VAL A 91 -7.52 0.24 -12.02
CA VAL A 91 -6.14 0.42 -11.54
C VAL A 91 -5.51 1.56 -12.35
N LEU A 92 -4.99 2.56 -11.63
CA LEU A 92 -4.19 3.64 -12.18
C LEU A 92 -2.71 3.38 -11.94
N ASP A 93 -1.92 3.48 -13.00
CA ASP A 93 -0.46 3.55 -12.91
C ASP A 93 -0.04 5.02 -12.71
N HIS A 94 0.78 5.25 -11.71
CA HIS A 94 1.34 6.56 -11.35
C HIS A 94 2.82 6.68 -11.76
N GLY A 95 3.34 5.67 -12.45
CA GLY A 95 4.73 5.53 -12.86
C GLY A 95 5.60 4.76 -11.86
N TYR A 96 6.67 4.18 -12.36
CA TYR A 96 7.62 3.36 -11.59
C TYR A 96 6.96 2.26 -10.75
N ALA A 97 5.94 1.60 -11.32
CA ALA A 97 5.15 0.53 -10.70
C ALA A 97 4.41 0.94 -9.39
N LEU A 98 4.23 2.25 -9.16
CA LEU A 98 3.30 2.75 -8.16
C LEU A 98 1.89 2.77 -8.75
N GLN A 99 0.95 2.10 -8.12
CA GLN A 99 -0.42 1.98 -8.62
C GLN A 99 -1.46 2.15 -7.52
N SER A 100 -2.59 2.79 -7.83
CA SER A 100 -3.77 2.84 -6.98
C SER A 100 -4.89 1.97 -7.55
N ILE A 101 -5.63 1.32 -6.66
CA ILE A 101 -6.65 0.32 -6.96
C ILE A 101 -7.98 0.78 -6.39
N TYR A 102 -9.05 0.71 -7.21
CA TYR A 102 -10.40 1.10 -6.85
C TYR A 102 -11.33 -0.07 -7.16
N GLY A 103 -11.74 -0.82 -6.14
CA GLY A 103 -12.57 -2.02 -6.27
C GLY A 103 -14.04 -1.80 -5.95
N HIS A 104 -14.84 -2.84 -6.20
CA HIS A 104 -16.27 -2.97 -5.89
C HIS A 104 -17.17 -1.96 -6.59
N MET A 105 -16.70 -1.36 -7.69
CA MET A 105 -17.44 -0.34 -8.42
C MET A 105 -18.72 -0.89 -9.06
N ARG A 106 -19.78 -0.10 -9.05
CA ARG A 106 -21.01 -0.39 -9.80
C ARG A 106 -20.85 -0.08 -11.30
N GLN A 107 -20.12 1.00 -11.60
CA GLN A 107 -19.96 1.52 -12.95
C GLN A 107 -18.53 2.04 -13.13
N ILE A 108 -17.97 1.76 -14.29
CA ILE A 108 -16.66 2.26 -14.75
C ILE A 108 -16.93 3.20 -15.93
N ASP A 109 -16.42 4.45 -15.83
CA ASP A 109 -16.61 5.49 -16.83
C ASP A 109 -15.33 5.77 -17.66
N VAL A 110 -14.28 4.99 -17.45
CA VAL A 110 -12.97 5.13 -18.09
C VAL A 110 -12.52 3.81 -18.73
N LYS A 111 -11.52 3.86 -19.61
CA LYS A 111 -10.96 2.68 -20.28
C LYS A 111 -9.44 2.63 -20.16
N VAL A 112 -8.87 1.45 -20.35
CA VAL A 112 -7.41 1.24 -20.36
C VAL A 112 -6.75 2.17 -21.39
N GLY A 113 -5.70 2.85 -20.96
CA GLY A 113 -4.93 3.83 -21.72
C GLY A 113 -5.33 5.29 -21.45
N ASP A 114 -6.49 5.55 -20.85
CA ASP A 114 -6.89 6.92 -20.53
C ASP A 114 -5.92 7.55 -19.52
N MET A 115 -5.55 8.82 -19.77
CA MET A 115 -4.82 9.65 -18.82
C MET A 115 -5.81 10.37 -17.93
N ILE A 116 -5.71 10.16 -16.63
CA ILE A 116 -6.67 10.65 -15.63
C ILE A 116 -5.99 11.70 -14.76
N LYS A 117 -6.74 12.76 -14.44
CA LYS A 117 -6.28 13.80 -13.53
C LYS A 117 -6.76 13.55 -12.11
N LYS A 118 -5.96 13.98 -11.14
CA LYS A 118 -6.30 13.99 -9.71
C LYS A 118 -7.68 14.64 -9.50
N GLY A 119 -8.57 13.94 -8.80
CA GLY A 119 -9.95 14.39 -8.57
C GLY A 119 -10.92 14.13 -9.73
N GLN A 120 -10.46 13.65 -10.88
CA GLN A 120 -11.34 13.32 -12.01
C GLN A 120 -12.21 12.11 -11.68
N LYS A 121 -13.50 12.20 -11.96
CA LYS A 121 -14.43 11.07 -11.83
C LYS A 121 -14.06 9.94 -12.78
N MET A 122 -14.04 8.73 -12.26
CA MET A 122 -13.73 7.50 -13.01
C MET A 122 -14.89 6.51 -13.03
N GLY A 123 -15.91 6.70 -12.18
CA GLY A 123 -17.05 5.80 -12.10
C GLY A 123 -17.90 6.05 -10.86
N VAL A 124 -18.58 5.00 -10.41
CA VAL A 124 -19.54 5.05 -9.31
C VAL A 124 -19.29 3.89 -8.34
N ALA A 125 -19.30 4.19 -7.04
CA ALA A 125 -19.20 3.20 -5.96
C ALA A 125 -20.31 2.16 -6.02
N GLY A 126 -20.02 0.93 -5.62
CA GLY A 126 -20.96 -0.19 -5.70
C GLY A 126 -20.69 -1.30 -4.72
N GLN A 127 -21.13 -2.50 -5.11
CA GLN A 127 -21.05 -3.72 -4.30
C GLN A 127 -20.74 -4.94 -5.18
N THR A 128 -19.95 -4.77 -6.24
CA THR A 128 -19.57 -5.90 -7.11
C THR A 128 -18.43 -6.71 -6.51
N GLY A 129 -18.26 -7.95 -6.93
CA GLY A 129 -17.25 -8.85 -6.38
C GLY A 129 -17.56 -9.33 -4.97
N LEU A 130 -16.54 -9.44 -4.11
CA LEU A 130 -16.69 -9.93 -2.73
C LEU A 130 -16.86 -8.74 -1.75
N ALA A 131 -17.96 -8.02 -1.87
CA ALA A 131 -18.29 -6.87 -1.03
C ALA A 131 -19.50 -7.15 -0.13
N GLY A 132 -19.42 -6.77 1.15
CA GLY A 132 -20.51 -6.93 2.13
C GLY A 132 -21.55 -5.81 2.09
N GLY A 133 -21.25 -4.70 1.44
CA GLY A 133 -22.10 -3.51 1.30
C GLY A 133 -21.53 -2.56 0.26
N VAL A 134 -22.20 -1.41 0.05
CA VAL A 134 -21.73 -0.38 -0.89
C VAL A 134 -20.53 0.35 -0.30
N HIS A 135 -19.38 0.24 -0.93
CA HIS A 135 -18.15 0.93 -0.57
C HIS A 135 -17.17 0.90 -1.76
N VAL A 136 -16.07 1.63 -1.64
CA VAL A 136 -14.91 1.50 -2.51
C VAL A 136 -13.78 0.83 -1.72
N HIS A 137 -13.28 -0.29 -2.21
CA HIS A 137 -12.00 -0.82 -1.75
C HIS A 137 -10.89 0.00 -2.40
N PHE A 138 -10.17 0.78 -1.60
CA PHE A 138 -9.02 1.57 -2.03
C PHE A 138 -7.73 0.96 -1.55
N SER A 139 -6.80 0.73 -2.47
CA SER A 139 -5.50 0.15 -2.14
C SER A 139 -4.38 0.82 -2.95
N MET A 140 -3.17 0.78 -2.42
CA MET A 140 -1.95 1.18 -3.12
C MET A 140 -1.05 -0.04 -3.29
N GLN A 141 -0.33 -0.12 -4.42
CA GLN A 141 0.72 -1.13 -4.58
C GLN A 141 1.98 -0.53 -5.20
N ILE A 142 3.12 -1.08 -4.81
CA ILE A 142 4.43 -0.79 -5.39
C ILE A 142 5.01 -2.12 -5.87
N ASP A 143 5.39 -2.17 -7.14
CA ASP A 143 5.96 -3.38 -7.77
C ASP A 143 5.13 -4.65 -7.49
N GLY A 144 3.81 -4.52 -7.53
CA GLY A 144 2.86 -5.62 -7.30
C GLY A 144 2.64 -6.00 -5.83
N VAL A 145 3.27 -5.31 -4.89
CA VAL A 145 3.07 -5.50 -3.45
C VAL A 145 2.16 -4.41 -2.89
N GLN A 146 1.03 -4.82 -2.32
CA GLN A 146 0.10 -3.86 -1.72
C GLN A 146 0.67 -3.28 -0.43
N THR A 147 0.60 -1.95 -0.30
CA THR A 147 1.16 -1.14 0.80
C THR A 147 0.07 -0.35 1.50
N ASN A 148 0.39 0.20 2.67
CA ASN A 148 -0.57 0.99 3.45
C ASN A 148 -0.93 2.30 2.71
N PRO A 149 -2.18 2.48 2.26
CA PRO A 149 -2.61 3.71 1.59
C PRO A 149 -2.45 4.98 2.41
N ARG A 150 -2.49 4.89 3.75
CA ARG A 150 -2.40 6.04 4.65
C ARG A 150 -1.11 6.83 4.49
N GLU A 151 -0.02 6.15 4.15
CA GLU A 151 1.28 6.77 3.88
C GLU A 151 1.22 7.72 2.67
N TRP A 152 0.42 7.38 1.68
CA TRP A 152 0.25 8.15 0.45
C TRP A 152 -0.68 9.36 0.59
N TRP A 153 -1.45 9.42 1.67
CA TRP A 153 -2.28 10.58 2.02
C TRP A 153 -1.52 11.63 2.83
N ASP A 154 -0.36 11.27 3.39
CA ASP A 154 0.47 12.13 4.24
C ASP A 154 1.55 12.83 3.42
N GLU A 155 1.43 14.17 3.30
CA GLU A 155 2.39 15.01 2.58
C GLU A 155 3.79 14.98 3.19
N HIS A 156 3.88 14.92 4.53
CA HIS A 156 5.18 14.85 5.22
C HIS A 156 5.88 13.52 4.95
N TRP A 157 5.14 12.42 4.99
CA TRP A 157 5.69 11.11 4.68
C TRP A 157 6.21 11.04 3.23
N ILE A 158 5.41 11.53 2.26
CA ILE A 158 5.81 11.57 0.84
C ILE A 158 7.06 12.41 0.66
N HIS A 159 7.11 13.61 1.26
CA HIS A 159 8.29 14.47 1.19
C HIS A 159 9.51 13.76 1.78
N ASP A 160 9.44 13.27 3.02
CA ASP A 160 10.58 12.74 3.75
C ASP A 160 11.07 11.40 3.22
N ARG A 161 10.17 10.56 2.71
CA ARG A 161 10.50 9.20 2.27
C ARG A 161 10.78 9.10 0.78
N ILE A 162 10.22 9.98 -0.04
CA ILE A 162 10.31 9.91 -1.50
C ILE A 162 10.94 11.17 -2.09
N MET A 163 10.28 12.32 -2.01
CA MET A 163 10.67 13.51 -2.76
C MET A 163 12.05 14.03 -2.35
N SER A 164 12.36 14.08 -1.05
CA SER A 164 13.68 14.49 -0.55
C SER A 164 14.84 13.59 -1.04
N LYS A 165 14.55 12.37 -1.48
CA LYS A 165 15.57 11.44 -2.02
C LYS A 165 15.77 11.63 -3.54
N LEU A 166 14.79 12.21 -4.21
CA LEU A 166 14.82 12.48 -5.65
C LEU A 166 15.42 13.86 -5.97
N GLU A 167 15.56 14.74 -4.97
CA GLU A 167 16.17 16.06 -5.15
C GLU A 167 17.67 15.95 -5.51
N PRO A 168 18.15 16.65 -6.56
CA PRO A 168 19.51 16.50 -7.08
C PRO A 168 20.64 16.81 -6.08
N GLY A 169 20.34 17.49 -4.95
CA GLY A 169 21.32 17.84 -3.92
C GLY A 169 21.61 16.76 -2.88
N ASN A 170 20.71 15.80 -2.69
CA ASN A 170 20.78 14.83 -1.59
C ASN A 170 21.60 13.55 -1.91
N ALA A 171 21.93 13.32 -3.18
CA ALA A 171 22.71 12.14 -3.59
C ALA A 171 24.18 12.15 -3.12
N ARG A 172 24.65 13.24 -2.53
CA ARG A 172 26.07 13.40 -2.10
C ARG A 172 26.33 13.23 -0.60
N SER A 173 25.32 13.12 0.25
CA SER A 173 25.52 13.05 1.72
C SER A 173 25.53 11.64 2.32
N SER A 174 25.26 10.58 1.54
CA SER A 174 25.27 9.19 2.03
C SER A 174 26.62 8.46 1.89
N SER A 175 27.68 9.11 1.39
CA SER A 175 28.99 8.45 1.17
C SER A 175 30.05 8.73 2.25
N SER A 176 29.70 9.38 3.39
CA SER A 176 30.63 9.60 4.49
C SER A 176 30.15 8.99 5.81
N ALA A 177 29.79 7.72 5.80
CA ALA A 177 29.81 6.90 7.01
C ALA A 177 31.25 6.46 7.19
N SER A 178 32.01 7.22 7.99
CA SER A 178 33.34 6.80 8.49
C SER A 178 33.20 5.47 9.21
N ALA A 179 34.01 4.51 8.82
CA ALA A 179 34.14 3.23 9.50
C ALA A 179 34.55 3.46 10.97
N PRO A 180 34.00 2.70 11.94
CA PRO A 180 34.48 2.76 13.31
C PRO A 180 35.89 2.17 13.37
N SER A 181 36.84 2.95 13.88
CA SER A 181 38.19 2.45 14.19
C SER A 181 38.10 1.62 15.46
N ASP A 182 38.04 0.32 15.33
CA ASP A 182 38.26 -0.61 16.45
C ASP A 182 39.75 -0.74 16.70
N ALA A 183 40.22 -0.15 17.79
CA ALA A 183 41.45 -0.51 18.46
C ALA A 183 41.10 -1.15 19.82
N PRO A 184 41.47 -2.39 20.11
CA PRO A 184 41.15 -2.99 21.39
C PRO A 184 42.15 -2.53 22.46
N ALA A 185 41.64 -1.82 23.48
CA ALA A 185 42.38 -1.56 24.71
C ALA A 185 42.40 -2.83 25.58
N ALA A 186 43.58 -3.42 25.73
CA ALA A 186 43.84 -4.53 26.63
C ALA A 186 43.72 -4.05 28.09
N HIS A 187 42.70 -4.47 28.82
CA HIS A 187 42.68 -4.38 30.28
C HIS A 187 43.07 -5.71 30.92
N VAL A 188 44.31 -5.72 31.44
CA VAL A 188 44.82 -6.75 32.32
C VAL A 188 44.13 -6.66 33.69
N ALA A 189 43.28 -7.60 34.02
CA ALA A 189 42.71 -7.75 35.37
C ALA A 189 43.62 -8.57 36.23
N LYS A 190 44.22 -7.96 37.29
CA LYS A 190 44.97 -8.63 38.32
C LYS A 190 44.04 -9.39 39.27
N HIS A 191 44.16 -10.71 39.32
CA HIS A 191 43.61 -11.54 40.37
C HIS A 191 44.28 -11.21 41.73
N LYS A 192 43.45 -10.86 42.74
CA LYS A 192 43.81 -11.00 44.16
C LYS A 192 43.00 -12.11 44.80
N ALA A 193 43.69 -13.15 45.16
CA ALA A 193 43.20 -14.20 46.02
C ALA A 193 43.10 -13.69 47.47
N GLY A 194 41.97 -13.97 48.11
CA GLY A 194 41.73 -13.68 49.53
C GLY A 194 40.97 -14.84 50.18
N ARG A 195 41.62 -15.49 51.06
CA ARG A 195 41.33 -16.75 51.76
C ARG A 195 40.50 -16.54 53.02
N LYS A 196 39.65 -17.56 53.34
CA LYS A 196 39.17 -18.01 54.69
C LYS A 196 38.12 -17.13 55.39
N ARG A 197 37.11 -17.66 56.13
CA ARG A 197 36.99 -18.81 57.06
C ARG A 197 35.48 -18.98 57.40
N ALA A 198 34.98 -20.11 57.44
CA ALA A 198 34.32 -21.03 58.37
C ALA A 198 33.62 -20.47 59.65
N ALA A 199 32.52 -21.18 59.97
CA ALA A 199 31.85 -21.42 61.23
C ALA A 199 30.63 -20.51 61.53
N ARG A 200 29.46 -21.02 61.73
CA ARG A 200 28.80 -22.11 62.49
C ARG A 200 27.44 -22.42 61.90
#